data_59011128ba43febe0a8d357b55173e29
#
_entry.id   59011128ba43febe0a8d357b55173e29
#
_cell.length_a   1.000
_cell.length_b   1.000
_cell.length_c   1.000
_cell.angle_alpha   90.00
_cell.angle_beta   90.00
_cell.angle_gamma   90.00
#
_symmetry.space_group_name_H-M   'P 1'
#
loop_
_entity.id
_entity.type
_entity.pdbx_description
1 polymer ?
#
loop_
_entity_poly.entity_id
_entity_poly.type
_entity_poly.pdbx_seq_one_letter_code
_entity_poly.pdbx_strand_id
1 'polypeptide(L)'
;MKKSNPIRMCISCRKRESRQELIRLQKDHSNLIRYSGMGRSFYLCTECIEGQHITKIVAGRMKLDIEKVEEFFKELLVDVKN
;
A
#
# COMPACT_ATOMS: atom_id res chain seq x y z
N MET A 1 15.91 17.91 18.95
CA MET A 1 15.40 17.88 18.13
C MET A 1 14.49 17.07 17.89
N LYS A 2 13.71 17.03 17.47
CA LYS A 2 12.86 16.28 17.37
C LYS A 2 12.79 15.62 16.19
N LYS A 3 12.51 14.56 16.14
CA LYS A 3 12.33 13.95 15.13
C LYS A 3 11.02 13.74 14.84
N SER A 4 10.34 14.24 14.00
CA SER A 4 8.98 13.94 13.72
C SER A 4 8.93 13.02 12.57
N ASN A 5 8.02 12.11 12.58
CA ASN A 5 7.81 11.21 11.48
C ASN A 5 7.12 11.96 10.35
N PRO A 6 7.56 11.78 9.12
CA PRO A 6 6.89 12.42 7.99
C PRO A 6 5.43 11.95 7.89
N ILE A 7 4.57 12.87 7.54
CA ILE A 7 3.16 12.56 7.34
C ILE A 7 2.97 12.19 5.88
N ARG A 8 2.28 11.09 5.65
CA ARG A 8 1.98 10.63 4.31
C ARG A 8 0.49 10.36 4.19
N MET A 9 0.03 10.13 2.98
CA MET A 9 -1.39 9.99 2.73
C MET A 9 -1.67 8.67 2.03
N CYS A 10 -2.71 7.98 2.51
CA CYS A 10 -3.18 6.78 1.84
C CYS A 10 -3.77 7.18 0.49
N ILE A 11 -3.39 6.49 -0.59
CA ILE A 11 -3.85 6.88 -1.91
C ILE A 11 -5.32 6.51 -2.12
N SER A 12 -5.89 5.69 -1.27
CA SER A 12 -7.26 5.26 -1.42
C SER A 12 -8.24 6.19 -0.68
N CYS A 13 -8.10 6.30 0.63
CA CYS A 13 -9.03 7.10 1.42
C CYS A 13 -8.49 8.48 1.75
N ARG A 14 -7.24 8.74 1.40
CA ARG A 14 -6.58 10.04 1.61
C ARG A 14 -6.41 10.41 3.07
N LYS A 15 -6.43 9.41 3.94
CA LYS A 15 -6.21 9.65 5.35
C LYS A 15 -4.73 9.97 5.54
N ARG A 16 -4.44 10.97 6.32
CA ARG A 16 -3.06 11.37 6.60
C ARG A 16 -2.62 10.79 7.91
N GLU A 17 -1.48 10.13 7.90
CA GLU A 17 -0.93 9.54 9.10
C GLU A 17 0.57 9.51 9.02
N SER A 18 1.21 9.24 10.15
CA SER A 18 2.63 9.04 10.18
C SER A 18 2.97 7.88 9.26
N ARG A 19 4.06 7.98 8.53
CA ARG A 19 4.40 6.92 7.59
C ARG A 19 4.59 5.57 8.28
N GLN A 20 4.83 5.57 9.59
CA GLN A 20 4.95 4.32 10.33
C GLN A 20 3.61 3.61 10.46
N GLU A 21 2.51 4.36 10.36
CA GLU A 21 1.18 3.78 10.45
C GLU A 21 0.65 3.35 9.10
N LEU A 22 1.40 3.61 8.04
CA LEU A 22 0.99 3.28 6.69
C LEU A 22 1.88 2.20 6.12
N ILE A 23 1.37 1.49 5.13
CA ILE A 23 2.15 0.46 4.46
C ILE A 23 2.61 1.02 3.13
N ARG A 24 3.90 0.92 2.88
CA ARG A 24 4.50 1.47 1.67
C ARG A 24 4.71 0.37 0.65
N LEU A 25 4.16 0.57 -0.52
CA LEU A 25 4.20 -0.42 -1.58
C LEU A 25 4.69 0.23 -2.87
N GLN A 26 5.08 -0.60 -3.82
CA GLN A 26 5.50 -0.08 -5.11
C GLN A 26 5.18 -1.09 -6.21
N LYS A 27 5.15 -0.58 -7.43
CA LYS A 27 4.93 -1.42 -8.59
C LYS A 27 6.28 -1.82 -9.14
N ASP A 28 6.46 -3.11 -9.42
CA ASP A 28 7.69 -3.61 -10.01
C ASP A 28 7.29 -4.35 -11.28
N HIS A 29 7.48 -3.69 -12.44
CA HIS A 29 7.05 -4.22 -13.73
C HIS A 29 5.53 -4.42 -13.68
N SER A 30 5.04 -5.63 -13.72
CA SER A 30 3.61 -5.87 -13.66
C SER A 30 3.19 -6.46 -12.32
N ASN A 31 4.04 -6.35 -11.31
CA ASN A 31 3.74 -6.89 -9.99
C ASN A 31 3.67 -5.82 -8.95
N LEU A 32 2.99 -6.13 -7.84
CA LEU A 32 2.93 -5.24 -6.70
C LEU A 32 3.81 -5.84 -5.63
N ILE A 33 4.72 -5.04 -5.08
CA ILE A 33 5.64 -5.52 -4.06
C ILE A 33 5.76 -4.49 -2.95
N ARG A 34 6.38 -4.88 -1.86
CA ARG A 34 6.68 -3.94 -0.80
C ARG A 34 7.82 -3.06 -1.27
N TYR A 35 7.86 -1.84 -0.77
CA TYR A 35 8.86 -0.89 -1.20
C TYR A 35 10.26 -1.45 -0.95
N SER A 36 11.09 -1.42 -1.97
CA SER A 36 12.42 -2.01 -1.89
C SER A 36 13.52 -0.99 -1.61
N GLY A 37 13.17 0.27 -1.51
CA GLY A 37 14.17 1.31 -1.28
C GLY A 37 14.51 2.14 -2.49
N MET A 38 13.99 1.79 -3.65
CA MET A 38 14.26 2.53 -4.88
C MET A 38 12.99 2.68 -5.68
N GLY A 39 12.87 3.78 -6.40
CA GLY A 39 11.76 3.99 -7.30
C GLY A 39 10.56 4.61 -6.60
N ARG A 40 9.49 4.76 -7.36
CA ARG A 40 8.29 5.37 -6.83
C ARG A 40 7.52 4.41 -5.95
N SER A 41 6.84 4.96 -4.98
CA SER A 41 6.06 4.15 -4.07
C SER A 41 4.80 4.90 -3.68
N PHE A 42 3.89 4.20 -3.01
CA PHE A 42 2.68 4.80 -2.51
C PHE A 42 2.36 4.20 -1.15
N TYR A 43 1.44 4.83 -0.43
CA TYR A 43 1.10 4.41 0.92
C TYR A 43 -0.36 4.02 1.01
N LEU A 44 -0.63 3.03 1.84
CA LEU A 44 -1.99 2.58 2.11
C LEU A 44 -2.16 2.40 3.61
N CYS A 45 -3.31 2.77 4.13
CA CYS A 45 -3.57 2.53 5.53
C CYS A 45 -4.13 1.12 5.69
N THR A 46 -4.00 0.58 6.89
CA THR A 46 -4.42 -0.81 7.13
C THR A 46 -5.91 -0.99 6.91
N GLU A 47 -6.71 0.03 7.20
CA GLU A 47 -8.14 -0.07 7.00
C GLU A 47 -8.48 -0.25 5.53
N CYS A 48 -7.77 0.46 4.65
CA CYS A 48 -8.02 0.31 3.22
C CYS A 48 -7.56 -1.05 2.72
N ILE A 49 -6.44 -1.54 3.24
CA ILE A 49 -5.93 -2.83 2.81
C ILE A 49 -6.90 -3.94 3.18
N GLU A 50 -7.58 -3.80 4.32
CA GLU A 50 -8.54 -4.81 4.73
C GLU A 50 -9.85 -4.68 3.96
N GLY A 51 -10.08 -3.56 3.30
CA GLY A 51 -11.28 -3.35 2.53
C GLY A 51 -11.19 -4.03 1.18
N GLN A 52 -12.33 -4.45 0.65
CA GLN A 52 -12.33 -5.15 -0.61
C GLN A 52 -12.14 -4.23 -1.80
N HIS A 53 -12.41 -2.96 -1.63
CA HIS A 53 -12.31 -2.01 -2.75
C HIS A 53 -10.88 -1.68 -3.12
N ILE A 54 -9.94 -1.91 -2.19
CA ILE A 54 -8.57 -1.48 -2.43
C ILE A 54 -7.96 -2.21 -3.64
N THR A 55 -8.35 -3.44 -3.86
CA THR A 55 -7.82 -4.21 -4.97
C THR A 55 -8.10 -3.52 -6.29
N LYS A 56 -9.35 -3.08 -6.48
CA LYS A 56 -9.73 -2.42 -7.71
C LYS A 56 -9.05 -1.06 -7.85
N ILE A 57 -8.94 -0.34 -6.75
CA ILE A 57 -8.33 0.99 -6.79
C ILE A 57 -6.86 0.89 -7.18
N VAL A 58 -6.13 -0.01 -6.54
CA VAL A 58 -4.71 -0.15 -6.80
C VAL A 58 -4.48 -0.71 -8.21
N ALA A 59 -5.24 -1.72 -8.59
CA ALA A 59 -5.08 -2.30 -9.91
C ALA A 59 -5.33 -1.26 -10.99
N GLY A 60 -6.35 -0.42 -10.80
CA GLY A 60 -6.64 0.62 -11.77
C GLY A 60 -5.57 1.70 -11.82
N ARG A 61 -5.12 2.16 -10.64
CA ARG A 61 -4.13 3.23 -10.63
C ARG A 61 -2.76 2.77 -11.13
N MET A 62 -2.38 1.54 -10.79
CA MET A 62 -1.07 1.04 -11.19
C MET A 62 -1.12 0.26 -12.48
N LYS A 63 -2.30 0.07 -13.05
CA LYS A 63 -2.48 -0.69 -14.29
C LYS A 63 -1.94 -2.09 -14.11
N LEU A 64 -2.34 -2.73 -13.02
CA LEU A 64 -1.92 -4.08 -12.70
C LEU A 64 -3.08 -5.04 -12.85
N ASP A 65 -2.75 -6.34 -12.95
CA ASP A 65 -3.76 -7.37 -13.01
C ASP A 65 -4.45 -7.46 -11.65
N ILE A 66 -5.76 -7.37 -11.63
CA ILE A 66 -6.50 -7.34 -10.38
C ILE A 66 -6.31 -8.62 -9.59
N GLU A 67 -6.14 -9.76 -10.26
CA GLU A 67 -5.93 -11.02 -9.56
C GLU A 67 -4.58 -11.03 -8.84
N LYS A 68 -3.55 -10.48 -9.45
CA LYS A 68 -2.26 -10.42 -8.81
C LYS A 68 -2.28 -9.48 -7.62
N VAL A 69 -2.97 -8.36 -7.74
CA VAL A 69 -3.09 -7.41 -6.65
C VAL A 69 -3.84 -8.04 -5.49
N GLU A 70 -4.91 -8.77 -5.80
CA GLU A 70 -5.69 -9.42 -4.76
C GLU A 70 -4.86 -10.45 -4.00
N GLU A 71 -4.09 -11.26 -4.71
CA GLU A 71 -3.25 -12.24 -4.07
C GLU A 71 -2.21 -11.57 -3.17
N PHE A 72 -1.63 -10.49 -3.65
CA PHE A 72 -0.63 -9.79 -2.86
C PHE A 72 -1.24 -9.29 -1.56
N PHE A 73 -2.43 -8.71 -1.62
CA PHE A 73 -3.05 -8.19 -0.42
C PHE A 73 -3.47 -9.30 0.54
N LYS A 74 -3.84 -10.46 0.04
CA LYS A 74 -4.17 -11.56 0.92
C LYS A 74 -2.95 -11.97 1.73
N GLU A 75 -1.80 -12.06 1.08
CA GLU A 75 -0.57 -12.41 1.77
C GLU A 75 -0.14 -11.32 2.73
N LEU A 76 -0.33 -10.07 2.33
CA LEU A 76 0.04 -8.94 3.16
C LEU A 76 -0.79 -8.91 4.44
N LEU A 77 -2.08 -9.20 4.34
CA LEU A 77 -2.94 -9.20 5.51
C LEU A 77 -2.54 -10.29 6.50
N VAL A 78 -2.12 -11.44 6.00
CA VAL A 78 -1.66 -12.50 6.88
C VAL A 78 -0.43 -12.02 7.64
N ASP A 79 0.49 -11.34 6.96
CA ASP A 79 1.68 -10.80 7.61
C ASP A 79 1.31 -9.75 8.64
N VAL A 80 0.41 -8.86 8.29
CA VAL A 80 0.05 -7.76 9.17
C VAL A 80 -0.64 -8.26 10.43
N LYS A 81 -1.45 -9.30 10.30
CA LYS A 81 -2.17 -9.81 11.45
C LYS A 81 -1.34 -10.70 12.34
N ASN A 82 -0.23 -11.15 11.86
CA ASN A 82 0.66 -11.94 12.67
C ASN A 82 1.75 -11.07 13.28
#